data_0c5aaacf9d691b09f5a907b7518ceaf7
#
_entry.id   0c5aaacf9d691b09f5a907b7518ceaf7
#
_cell.length_a   1.000
_cell.length_b   1.000
_cell.length_c   1.000
_cell.angle_alpha   90.00
_cell.angle_beta   90.00
_cell.angle_gamma   90.00
#
_symmetry.space_group_name_H-M   'P 1'
#
loop_
_entity.id
_entity.type
_entity.pdbx_description
1 polymer ?
#
loop_
_entity_poly.entity_id
_entity_poly.type
_entity_poly.pdbx_seq_one_letter_code
_entity_poly.pdbx_strand_id
1 'polypeptide(L)'
;MDGQATVFIDGEAGTTGLGIRQRLDALPVTVRSIAPEHRKDAAARRAMMESVDLVVLCLPDAASREAAAMAAEIAAAGGRAPRLLDASTAFRVDPDWVYGFPEMGVGCAAEVAGAARVSNPGCYPTGAIALLRPLVQAGLLAPDAPLTINAVSGYSGGGRAMIEAHEREGGPAFELYGLGLEHKHLPEITRYAGLTRPPVFVPSVGHFAQGMIVSVPLHLDLLAQPATGGDVRAVLADFYAGSDRIGVAEAEPGLSAETLAGTDLMELRVHANESRRQAVLTARLDNLGKGASGAAIQNIALMLGLPAPAPRAG
;
A
#
# COMPACT_ATOMS: atom_id res chain seq x y z
N MET A 1 -4.61 -34.88 -5.83
CA MET A 1 -3.44 -34.10 -6.30
C MET A 1 -3.85 -32.63 -6.14
N ASP A 2 -3.53 -32.05 -4.99
CA ASP A 2 -3.77 -30.62 -4.77
C ASP A 2 -2.76 -29.88 -5.66
N GLY A 3 -3.24 -29.41 -6.83
CA GLY A 3 -2.43 -28.64 -7.74
C GLY A 3 -2.05 -27.32 -7.09
N GLN A 4 -0.78 -26.91 -7.25
CA GLN A 4 -0.28 -25.64 -6.79
C GLN A 4 -1.16 -24.50 -7.36
N ALA A 5 -1.53 -23.51 -6.53
CA ALA A 5 -2.36 -22.39 -6.96
C ALA A 5 -1.68 -21.62 -8.12
N THR A 6 -2.50 -21.17 -9.06
CA THR A 6 -2.04 -20.51 -10.29
C THR A 6 -2.30 -19.01 -10.27
N VAL A 7 -1.28 -18.21 -10.61
CA VAL A 7 -1.35 -16.74 -10.62
C VAL A 7 -0.96 -16.20 -11.99
N PHE A 8 -1.72 -15.23 -12.48
CA PHE A 8 -1.40 -14.45 -13.66
C PHE A 8 -1.19 -12.98 -13.29
N ILE A 9 -0.10 -12.36 -13.76
CA ILE A 9 0.17 -10.93 -13.57
C ILE A 9 -0.13 -10.22 -14.89
N ASP A 10 -1.28 -9.52 -14.94
CA ASP A 10 -1.60 -8.65 -16.08
C ASP A 10 -0.88 -7.32 -15.91
N GLY A 11 0.03 -7.00 -16.81
CA GLY A 11 0.97 -5.89 -16.69
C GLY A 11 2.32 -6.26 -16.07
N GLU A 12 2.75 -7.52 -16.17
CA GLU A 12 4.00 -8.08 -15.63
C GLU A 12 5.26 -7.25 -15.97
N ALA A 13 5.29 -6.57 -17.12
CA ALA A 13 6.44 -5.78 -17.57
C ALA A 13 6.58 -4.40 -16.91
N GLY A 14 5.59 -3.96 -16.12
CA GLY A 14 5.63 -2.71 -15.34
C GLY A 14 6.46 -2.83 -14.07
N THR A 15 6.88 -1.71 -13.47
CA THR A 15 7.70 -1.69 -12.24
C THR A 15 7.06 -2.50 -11.11
N THR A 16 5.77 -2.30 -10.83
CA THR A 16 5.03 -3.05 -9.81
C THR A 16 4.89 -4.53 -10.18
N GLY A 17 4.57 -4.83 -11.45
CA GLY A 17 4.44 -6.20 -11.94
C GLY A 17 5.73 -7.00 -11.82
N LEU A 18 6.87 -6.42 -12.20
CA LEU A 18 8.20 -7.02 -12.03
C LEU A 18 8.53 -7.27 -10.56
N GLY A 19 8.25 -6.27 -9.68
CA GLY A 19 8.47 -6.41 -8.25
C GLY A 19 7.63 -7.54 -7.63
N ILE A 20 6.37 -7.68 -8.02
CA ILE A 20 5.50 -8.78 -7.59
C ILE A 20 6.02 -10.12 -8.16
N ARG A 21 6.38 -10.17 -9.43
CA ARG A 21 6.91 -11.38 -10.08
C ARG A 21 8.13 -11.93 -9.34
N GLN A 22 9.09 -11.08 -9.01
CA GLN A 22 10.30 -11.45 -8.27
C GLN A 22 10.02 -11.93 -6.84
N ARG A 23 8.95 -11.45 -6.23
CA ARG A 23 8.58 -11.80 -4.86
C ARG A 23 7.69 -13.05 -4.78
N LEU A 24 7.02 -13.43 -5.87
CA LEU A 24 6.18 -14.63 -5.93
C LEU A 24 6.95 -15.93 -5.74
N ASP A 25 8.27 -15.94 -5.96
CA ASP A 25 9.13 -17.11 -5.69
C ASP A 25 9.12 -17.53 -4.20
N ALA A 26 8.69 -16.63 -3.30
CA ALA A 26 8.51 -16.94 -1.87
C ALA A 26 7.21 -17.70 -1.57
N LEU A 27 6.30 -17.87 -2.54
CA LEU A 27 5.03 -18.56 -2.38
C LEU A 27 4.99 -19.85 -3.22
N PRO A 28 4.33 -20.91 -2.74
CA PRO A 28 4.15 -22.15 -3.48
C PRO A 28 3.05 -21.97 -4.55
N VAL A 29 3.28 -21.12 -5.54
CA VAL A 29 2.35 -20.82 -6.63
C VAL A 29 2.99 -21.06 -8.00
N THR A 30 2.17 -21.39 -9.00
CA THR A 30 2.60 -21.45 -10.40
C THR A 30 2.21 -20.15 -11.10
N VAL A 31 3.20 -19.38 -11.57
CA VAL A 31 2.93 -18.16 -12.33
C VAL A 31 2.79 -18.47 -13.81
N ARG A 32 1.67 -18.02 -14.39
CA ARG A 32 1.40 -18.12 -15.83
C ARG A 32 1.57 -16.76 -16.48
N SER A 33 2.13 -16.73 -17.67
CA SER A 33 2.36 -15.51 -18.47
C SER A 33 1.82 -15.66 -19.88
N ILE A 34 1.38 -14.56 -20.46
CA ILE A 34 0.99 -14.48 -21.89
C ILE A 34 2.25 -14.08 -22.68
N ALA A 35 2.46 -14.73 -23.83
CA ALA A 35 3.55 -14.37 -24.72
C ALA A 35 3.53 -12.86 -25.08
N PRO A 36 4.69 -12.19 -25.14
CA PRO A 36 4.76 -10.74 -25.29
C PRO A 36 3.91 -10.17 -26.43
N GLU A 37 3.85 -10.87 -27.55
CA GLU A 37 3.08 -10.51 -28.75
C GLU A 37 1.55 -10.56 -28.54
N HIS A 38 1.08 -11.35 -27.59
CA HIS A 38 -0.35 -11.55 -27.29
C HIS A 38 -0.83 -10.82 -26.03
N ARG A 39 0.02 -10.05 -25.34
CA ARG A 39 -0.33 -9.37 -24.07
C ARG A 39 -1.49 -8.39 -24.20
N LYS A 40 -1.73 -7.83 -25.39
CA LYS A 40 -2.83 -6.91 -25.69
C LYS A 40 -4.04 -7.59 -26.34
N ASP A 41 -3.96 -8.86 -26.63
CA ASP A 41 -5.05 -9.64 -27.22
C ASP A 41 -6.09 -9.95 -26.14
N ALA A 42 -7.32 -9.47 -26.35
CA ALA A 42 -8.42 -9.66 -25.41
C ALA A 42 -8.81 -11.13 -25.25
N ALA A 43 -8.77 -11.92 -26.33
CA ALA A 43 -9.08 -13.34 -26.28
C ALA A 43 -8.03 -14.13 -25.51
N ALA A 44 -6.74 -13.83 -25.72
CA ALA A 44 -5.65 -14.45 -24.97
C ALA A 44 -5.72 -14.09 -23.47
N ARG A 45 -6.03 -12.83 -23.13
CA ARG A 45 -6.21 -12.39 -21.74
C ARG A 45 -7.39 -13.11 -21.09
N ARG A 46 -8.54 -13.20 -21.77
CA ARG A 46 -9.72 -13.91 -21.30
C ARG A 46 -9.41 -15.39 -21.03
N ALA A 47 -8.83 -16.09 -21.99
CA ALA A 47 -8.45 -17.50 -21.83
C ALA A 47 -7.47 -17.71 -20.66
N MET A 48 -6.53 -16.79 -20.46
CA MET A 48 -5.62 -16.83 -19.33
C MET A 48 -6.37 -16.65 -18.01
N MET A 49 -7.28 -15.67 -17.90
CA MET A 49 -8.11 -15.45 -16.71
C MET A 49 -8.93 -16.67 -16.34
N GLU A 50 -9.56 -17.35 -17.31
CA GLU A 50 -10.34 -18.56 -17.11
C GLU A 50 -9.52 -19.75 -16.60
N SER A 51 -8.20 -19.70 -16.80
CA SER A 51 -7.26 -20.80 -16.51
C SER A 51 -6.51 -20.67 -15.18
N VAL A 52 -6.65 -19.54 -14.43
CA VAL A 52 -5.90 -19.28 -13.21
C VAL A 52 -6.83 -19.07 -12.00
N ASP A 53 -6.24 -19.19 -10.80
CA ASP A 53 -6.96 -18.97 -9.54
C ASP A 53 -7.01 -17.49 -9.15
N LEU A 54 -5.96 -16.75 -9.46
CA LEU A 54 -5.81 -15.34 -9.12
C LEU A 54 -5.19 -14.56 -10.27
N VAL A 55 -5.73 -13.38 -10.55
CA VAL A 55 -5.12 -12.38 -11.45
C VAL A 55 -4.69 -11.17 -10.63
N VAL A 56 -3.45 -10.75 -10.82
CA VAL A 56 -2.89 -9.51 -10.28
C VAL A 56 -2.86 -8.45 -11.38
N LEU A 57 -3.61 -7.37 -11.19
CA LEU A 57 -3.71 -6.27 -12.16
C LEU A 57 -2.65 -5.20 -11.84
N CYS A 58 -1.62 -5.11 -12.68
CA CYS A 58 -0.56 -4.10 -12.61
C CYS A 58 -0.65 -3.15 -13.82
N LEU A 59 -1.85 -2.60 -14.03
CA LEU A 59 -2.26 -1.85 -15.21
C LEU A 59 -2.59 -0.39 -14.87
N PRO A 60 -2.65 0.52 -15.85
CA PRO A 60 -3.31 1.81 -15.68
C PRO A 60 -4.81 1.63 -15.32
N ASP A 61 -5.39 2.59 -14.59
CA ASP A 61 -6.75 2.49 -14.04
C ASP A 61 -7.82 2.08 -15.07
N ALA A 62 -7.81 2.65 -16.28
CA ALA A 62 -8.75 2.27 -17.33
C ALA A 62 -8.63 0.80 -17.72
N ALA A 63 -7.41 0.32 -17.93
CA ALA A 63 -7.15 -1.07 -18.30
C ALA A 63 -7.44 -2.05 -17.15
N SER A 64 -7.24 -1.63 -15.88
CA SER A 64 -7.67 -2.41 -14.71
C SER A 64 -9.19 -2.56 -14.66
N ARG A 65 -9.95 -1.49 -14.98
CA ARG A 65 -11.41 -1.56 -15.06
C ARG A 65 -11.89 -2.48 -16.16
N GLU A 66 -11.27 -2.45 -17.34
CA GLU A 66 -11.56 -3.37 -18.44
C GLU A 66 -11.28 -4.83 -18.05
N ALA A 67 -10.15 -5.09 -17.38
CA ALA A 67 -9.79 -6.43 -16.92
C ALA A 67 -10.78 -6.96 -15.86
N ALA A 68 -11.19 -6.11 -14.92
CA ALA A 68 -12.18 -6.47 -13.91
C ALA A 68 -13.57 -6.74 -14.54
N ALA A 69 -13.98 -5.96 -15.56
CA ALA A 69 -15.19 -6.19 -16.30
C ALA A 69 -15.14 -7.55 -17.05
N MET A 70 -14.01 -7.87 -17.69
CA MET A 70 -13.82 -9.17 -18.35
C MET A 70 -13.96 -10.34 -17.37
N ALA A 71 -13.40 -10.25 -16.16
CA ALA A 71 -13.59 -11.28 -15.14
C ALA A 71 -15.05 -11.41 -14.69
N ALA A 72 -15.78 -10.29 -14.60
CA ALA A 72 -17.21 -10.30 -14.28
C ALA A 72 -18.06 -10.94 -15.41
N GLU A 73 -17.72 -10.70 -16.66
CA GLU A 73 -18.37 -11.35 -17.82
C GLU A 73 -18.13 -12.86 -17.83
N ILE A 74 -16.90 -13.32 -17.49
CA ILE A 74 -16.59 -14.74 -17.36
C ILE A 74 -17.52 -15.38 -16.31
N ALA A 75 -17.67 -14.75 -15.14
CA ALA A 75 -18.55 -15.24 -14.10
C ALA A 75 -20.02 -15.27 -14.54
N ALA A 76 -20.50 -14.21 -15.20
CA ALA A 76 -21.88 -14.10 -15.69
C ALA A 76 -22.21 -15.15 -16.76
N ALA A 77 -21.21 -15.56 -17.56
CA ALA A 77 -21.33 -16.64 -18.53
C ALA A 77 -21.25 -18.05 -17.91
N GLY A 78 -21.15 -18.17 -16.57
CA GLY A 78 -21.01 -19.45 -15.87
C GLY A 78 -19.59 -20.05 -15.96
N GLY A 79 -18.62 -19.29 -16.43
CA GLY A 79 -17.21 -19.67 -16.46
C GLY A 79 -16.54 -19.55 -15.09
N ARG A 80 -15.33 -20.11 -14.98
CA ARG A 80 -14.51 -19.99 -13.79
C ARG A 80 -13.83 -18.60 -13.79
N ALA A 81 -14.40 -17.65 -13.07
CA ALA A 81 -13.77 -16.36 -12.87
C ALA A 81 -12.64 -16.46 -11.82
N PRO A 82 -11.46 -15.87 -12.07
CA PRO A 82 -10.39 -15.79 -11.09
C PRO A 82 -10.74 -14.80 -9.97
N ARG A 83 -10.06 -14.90 -8.84
CA ARG A 83 -9.98 -13.81 -7.86
C ARG A 83 -9.10 -12.69 -8.44
N LEU A 84 -9.34 -11.44 -8.00
CA LEU A 84 -8.61 -10.27 -8.50
C LEU A 84 -7.89 -9.53 -7.38
N LEU A 85 -6.62 -9.24 -7.58
CA LEU A 85 -5.86 -8.27 -6.79
C LEU A 85 -5.47 -7.10 -7.70
N ASP A 86 -5.99 -5.90 -7.45
CA ASP A 86 -5.67 -4.71 -8.24
C ASP A 86 -4.62 -3.84 -7.55
N ALA A 87 -3.52 -3.55 -8.24
CA ALA A 87 -2.45 -2.67 -7.77
C ALA A 87 -2.55 -1.23 -8.30
N SER A 88 -3.58 -0.92 -9.10
CA SER A 88 -3.86 0.44 -9.58
C SER A 88 -4.57 1.30 -8.53
N THR A 89 -4.98 2.51 -8.90
CA THR A 89 -5.84 3.35 -8.05
C THR A 89 -7.33 3.16 -8.32
N ALA A 90 -7.69 2.39 -9.35
CA ALA A 90 -9.04 2.28 -9.87
C ALA A 90 -10.10 1.85 -8.84
N PHE A 91 -9.73 0.99 -7.90
CA PHE A 91 -10.68 0.33 -7.02
C PHE A 91 -10.39 0.52 -5.52
N ARG A 92 -9.43 1.37 -5.15
CA ARG A 92 -9.03 1.53 -3.74
C ARG A 92 -10.12 2.05 -2.83
N VAL A 93 -11.06 2.83 -3.35
CA VAL A 93 -12.22 3.35 -2.61
C VAL A 93 -13.55 2.82 -3.16
N ASP A 94 -13.50 1.81 -4.00
CA ASP A 94 -14.68 1.13 -4.51
C ASP A 94 -15.31 0.26 -3.40
N PRO A 95 -16.62 0.36 -3.12
CA PRO A 95 -17.26 -0.41 -2.04
C PRO A 95 -17.31 -1.91 -2.32
N ASP A 96 -17.21 -2.35 -3.59
CA ASP A 96 -17.23 -3.75 -3.99
C ASP A 96 -15.85 -4.43 -3.90
N TRP A 97 -14.82 -3.70 -3.48
CA TRP A 97 -13.46 -4.18 -3.33
C TRP A 97 -12.99 -4.07 -1.88
N VAL A 98 -12.40 -5.16 -1.36
CA VAL A 98 -11.75 -5.13 -0.05
C VAL A 98 -10.40 -4.41 -0.16
N TYR A 99 -10.13 -3.50 0.76
CA TYR A 99 -8.85 -2.80 0.81
C TYR A 99 -7.78 -3.69 1.45
N GLY A 100 -6.75 -4.01 0.70
CA GLY A 100 -5.73 -4.99 1.03
C GLY A 100 -4.68 -4.49 2.03
N PHE A 101 -5.10 -4.04 3.20
CA PHE A 101 -4.23 -3.67 4.31
C PHE A 101 -4.60 -4.52 5.55
N PRO A 102 -4.06 -5.75 5.66
CA PRO A 102 -4.46 -6.71 6.70
C PRO A 102 -4.29 -6.21 8.13
N GLU A 103 -3.29 -5.36 8.39
CA GLU A 103 -3.00 -4.81 9.73
C GLU A 103 -3.85 -3.58 10.08
N MET A 104 -4.77 -3.17 9.21
CA MET A 104 -5.61 -1.97 9.42
C MET A 104 -6.63 -2.14 10.55
N GLY A 105 -6.85 -3.35 11.04
CA GLY A 105 -7.73 -3.63 12.18
C GLY A 105 -8.05 -5.11 12.31
N VAL A 106 -8.72 -5.44 13.41
CA VAL A 106 -9.18 -6.80 13.70
C VAL A 106 -10.14 -7.26 12.59
N GLY A 107 -9.90 -8.44 12.02
CA GLY A 107 -10.73 -9.02 10.96
C GLY A 107 -10.31 -8.65 9.53
N CYS A 108 -9.53 -7.59 9.31
CA CYS A 108 -9.15 -7.16 7.96
C CYS A 108 -8.38 -8.24 7.18
N ALA A 109 -7.53 -9.02 7.83
CA ALA A 109 -6.85 -10.16 7.20
C ALA A 109 -7.84 -11.23 6.74
N ALA A 110 -8.88 -11.52 7.55
CA ALA A 110 -9.92 -12.48 7.19
C ALA A 110 -10.81 -11.96 6.05
N GLU A 111 -11.11 -10.66 6.03
CA GLU A 111 -11.82 -10.02 4.92
C GLU A 111 -11.04 -10.16 3.61
N VAL A 112 -9.73 -9.88 3.61
CA VAL A 112 -8.86 -10.09 2.44
C VAL A 112 -8.85 -11.56 2.01
N ALA A 113 -8.72 -12.48 2.97
CA ALA A 113 -8.70 -13.92 2.68
C ALA A 113 -10.02 -14.41 2.02
N GLY A 114 -11.16 -13.88 2.44
CA GLY A 114 -12.48 -14.23 1.91
C GLY A 114 -12.88 -13.51 0.61
N ALA A 115 -12.21 -12.39 0.26
CA ALA A 115 -12.65 -11.52 -0.82
C ALA A 115 -12.37 -12.09 -2.21
N ALA A 116 -13.31 -11.93 -3.13
CA ALA A 116 -13.10 -12.20 -4.55
C ALA A 116 -12.27 -11.09 -5.23
N ARG A 117 -12.33 -9.87 -4.71
CA ARG A 117 -11.70 -8.66 -5.26
C ARG A 117 -11.02 -7.88 -4.15
N VAL A 118 -9.72 -7.65 -4.28
CA VAL A 118 -8.88 -6.90 -3.33
C VAL A 118 -8.15 -5.80 -4.05
N SER A 119 -8.15 -4.58 -3.49
CA SER A 119 -7.35 -3.45 -3.97
C SER A 119 -6.11 -3.27 -3.11
N ASN A 120 -4.93 -3.29 -3.71
CA ASN A 120 -3.66 -3.12 -3.01
C ASN A 120 -3.44 -1.64 -2.65
N PRO A 121 -3.04 -1.32 -1.41
CA PRO A 121 -2.81 0.06 -0.96
C PRO A 121 -1.78 0.82 -1.77
N GLY A 122 -1.91 2.14 -1.81
CA GLY A 122 -0.85 3.03 -2.24
C GLY A 122 0.26 3.17 -1.20
N CYS A 123 1.48 3.48 -1.64
CA CYS A 123 2.64 3.54 -0.74
C CYS A 123 2.51 4.63 0.34
N TYR A 124 2.16 5.86 -0.03
CA TYR A 124 1.91 6.94 0.95
C TYR A 124 0.71 6.64 1.88
N PRO A 125 -0.44 6.17 1.35
CA PRO A 125 -1.58 5.77 2.18
C PRO A 125 -1.24 4.72 3.21
N THR A 126 -0.41 3.74 2.87
CA THR A 126 0.02 2.70 3.82
C THR A 126 0.60 3.31 5.09
N GLY A 127 1.54 4.27 4.96
CA GLY A 127 2.11 4.97 6.12
C GLY A 127 1.13 5.92 6.80
N ALA A 128 0.37 6.69 6.03
CA ALA A 128 -0.58 7.67 6.59
C ALA A 128 -1.73 7.01 7.37
N ILE A 129 -2.31 5.95 6.80
CA ILE A 129 -3.38 5.19 7.46
C ILE A 129 -2.86 4.52 8.73
N ALA A 130 -1.64 3.95 8.68
CA ALA A 130 -1.02 3.32 9.84
C ALA A 130 -0.83 4.29 11.01
N LEU A 131 -0.55 5.56 10.75
CA LEU A 131 -0.42 6.59 11.78
C LEU A 131 -1.76 7.12 12.30
N LEU A 132 -2.73 7.33 11.39
CA LEU A 132 -3.93 8.11 11.72
C LEU A 132 -5.10 7.24 12.19
N ARG A 133 -5.33 6.09 11.54
CA ARG A 133 -6.48 5.23 11.86
C ARG A 133 -6.54 4.81 13.34
N PRO A 134 -5.45 4.34 13.96
CA PRO A 134 -5.49 3.97 15.38
C PRO A 134 -5.93 5.12 16.29
N LEU A 135 -5.46 6.34 16.00
CA LEU A 135 -5.78 7.52 16.80
C LEU A 135 -7.24 7.96 16.64
N VAL A 136 -7.78 7.86 15.41
CA VAL A 136 -9.20 8.14 15.14
C VAL A 136 -10.07 7.09 15.84
N GLN A 137 -9.72 5.81 15.74
CA GLN A 137 -10.49 4.72 16.39
C GLN A 137 -10.43 4.79 17.93
N ALA A 138 -9.31 5.23 18.49
CA ALA A 138 -9.18 5.46 19.94
C ALA A 138 -9.87 6.74 20.42
N GLY A 139 -10.41 7.55 19.52
CA GLY A 139 -11.03 8.84 19.85
C GLY A 139 -10.03 9.91 20.30
N LEU A 140 -8.72 9.70 20.08
CA LEU A 140 -7.71 10.73 20.33
C LEU A 140 -7.68 11.80 19.23
N LEU A 141 -7.96 11.42 18.00
CA LEU A 141 -7.99 12.32 16.85
C LEU A 141 -9.42 12.43 16.32
N ALA A 142 -9.93 13.65 16.24
CA ALA A 142 -11.25 13.90 15.66
C ALA A 142 -11.23 13.59 14.15
N PRO A 143 -12.29 12.96 13.58
CA PRO A 143 -12.35 12.64 12.15
C PRO A 143 -12.25 13.87 11.23
N ASP A 144 -12.62 15.05 11.69
CA ASP A 144 -12.59 16.33 10.97
C ASP A 144 -11.37 17.19 11.33
N ALA A 145 -10.41 16.67 12.11
CA ALA A 145 -9.20 17.41 12.48
C ALA A 145 -8.47 17.99 11.26
N PRO A 146 -7.98 19.23 11.31
CA PRO A 146 -7.22 19.84 10.25
C PRO A 146 -5.80 19.28 10.22
N LEU A 147 -5.57 18.25 9.42
CA LEU A 147 -4.30 17.55 9.35
C LEU A 147 -3.45 17.96 8.16
N THR A 148 -2.14 17.91 8.34
CA THR A 148 -1.15 17.97 7.29
C THR A 148 -0.34 16.68 7.27
N ILE A 149 -0.10 16.14 6.09
CA ILE A 149 0.76 14.98 5.86
C ILE A 149 1.88 15.41 4.92
N ASN A 150 3.11 15.30 5.35
CA ASN A 150 4.29 15.48 4.51
C ASN A 150 4.90 14.09 4.27
N ALA A 151 5.34 13.83 3.05
CA ALA A 151 5.94 12.54 2.75
C ALA A 151 7.04 12.66 1.69
N VAL A 152 8.11 11.90 1.86
CA VAL A 152 9.17 11.75 0.86
C VAL A 152 9.31 10.28 0.47
N SER A 153 9.42 10.03 -0.84
CA SER A 153 9.62 8.70 -1.41
C SER A 153 10.83 8.69 -2.33
N GLY A 154 11.50 7.55 -2.42
CA GLY A 154 12.44 7.31 -3.49
C GLY A 154 11.76 7.36 -4.87
N TYR A 155 12.53 7.69 -5.90
CA TYR A 155 12.03 7.91 -7.28
C TYR A 155 11.43 6.65 -7.92
N SER A 156 11.75 5.46 -7.44
CA SER A 156 11.14 4.21 -7.93
C SER A 156 9.62 4.17 -7.78
N GLY A 157 9.06 4.95 -6.83
CA GLY A 157 7.62 5.10 -6.62
C GLY A 157 6.87 5.75 -7.77
N GLY A 158 7.54 6.54 -8.61
CA GLY A 158 6.98 7.15 -9.81
C GLY A 158 6.98 6.26 -11.06
N GLY A 159 7.46 5.01 -10.94
CA GLY A 159 7.50 4.05 -12.04
C GLY A 159 8.62 4.32 -13.04
N ARG A 160 8.58 3.61 -14.18
CA ARG A 160 9.68 3.55 -15.14
C ARG A 160 10.14 4.93 -15.61
N ALA A 161 9.25 5.83 -15.96
CA ALA A 161 9.61 7.15 -16.48
C ALA A 161 10.41 7.97 -15.46
N MET A 162 10.02 7.94 -14.18
CA MET A 162 10.74 8.65 -13.12
C MET A 162 12.08 7.98 -12.81
N ILE A 163 12.15 6.65 -12.83
CA ILE A 163 13.41 5.90 -12.69
C ILE A 163 14.39 6.32 -13.79
N GLU A 164 13.95 6.31 -15.06
CA GLU A 164 14.78 6.70 -16.19
C GLU A 164 15.25 8.16 -16.09
N ALA A 165 14.39 9.08 -15.69
CA ALA A 165 14.76 10.49 -15.48
C ALA A 165 15.82 10.65 -14.39
N HIS A 166 15.72 9.93 -13.27
CA HIS A 166 16.70 10.03 -12.19
C HIS A 166 18.02 9.32 -12.49
N GLU A 167 17.99 8.14 -13.11
CA GLU A 167 19.19 7.34 -13.35
C GLU A 167 19.98 7.77 -14.59
N ARG A 168 19.32 8.28 -15.62
CA ARG A 168 19.97 8.66 -16.88
C ARG A 168 20.20 10.16 -17.03
N GLU A 169 19.27 10.98 -16.50
CA GLU A 169 19.27 12.43 -16.68
C GLU A 169 19.68 13.18 -15.40
N GLY A 170 19.91 12.44 -14.31
CA GLY A 170 20.38 12.98 -13.04
C GLY A 170 19.29 13.55 -12.13
N GLY A 171 18.04 13.62 -12.56
CA GLY A 171 16.85 14.03 -11.79
C GLY A 171 17.04 15.19 -10.79
N PRO A 172 16.01 15.78 -10.22
CA PRO A 172 16.12 16.75 -9.14
C PRO A 172 16.58 16.06 -7.83
N ALA A 173 17.43 16.73 -7.05
CA ALA A 173 17.84 16.21 -5.74
C ALA A 173 16.64 15.99 -4.80
N PHE A 174 15.66 16.90 -4.89
CA PHE A 174 14.41 16.87 -4.15
C PHE A 174 13.33 17.65 -4.89
N GLU A 175 12.13 17.13 -4.96
CA GLU A 175 10.99 17.78 -5.63
C GLU A 175 9.71 17.60 -4.83
N LEU A 176 8.99 18.71 -4.59
CA LEU A 176 7.60 18.69 -4.17
C LEU A 176 6.72 18.58 -5.41
N TYR A 177 5.71 17.71 -5.38
CA TYR A 177 4.77 17.57 -6.49
C TYR A 177 3.33 17.50 -5.97
N GLY A 178 2.35 17.43 -6.88
CA GLY A 178 0.94 17.34 -6.49
C GLY A 178 0.45 18.58 -5.72
N LEU A 179 1.05 19.77 -5.95
CA LEU A 179 0.76 21.00 -5.24
C LEU A 179 -0.62 21.61 -5.60
N GLY A 180 -1.37 21.00 -6.53
CA GLY A 180 -2.80 21.24 -6.70
C GLY A 180 -3.68 20.68 -5.58
N LEU A 181 -3.11 19.96 -4.61
CA LEU A 181 -3.77 19.34 -3.46
C LEU A 181 -4.86 18.31 -3.83
N GLU A 182 -4.76 17.72 -5.02
CA GLU A 182 -5.68 16.70 -5.55
C GLU A 182 -4.93 15.39 -5.87
N HIS A 183 -4.04 14.97 -4.98
CA HIS A 183 -3.29 13.74 -5.20
C HIS A 183 -4.20 12.51 -5.18
N LYS A 184 -3.99 11.57 -6.11
CA LYS A 184 -4.78 10.34 -6.27
C LYS A 184 -4.86 9.43 -5.03
N HIS A 185 -3.99 9.61 -4.04
CA HIS A 185 -4.00 8.88 -2.78
C HIS A 185 -4.90 9.53 -1.69
N LEU A 186 -5.36 10.76 -1.87
CA LEU A 186 -6.20 11.43 -0.87
C LEU A 186 -7.51 10.68 -0.55
N PRO A 187 -8.25 10.15 -1.55
CA PRO A 187 -9.48 9.43 -1.26
C PRO A 187 -9.28 8.21 -0.36
N GLU A 188 -8.24 7.40 -0.61
CA GLU A 188 -7.96 6.21 0.20
C GLU A 188 -7.45 6.58 1.60
N ILE A 189 -6.59 7.61 1.73
CA ILE A 189 -6.16 8.12 3.05
C ILE A 189 -7.37 8.57 3.86
N THR A 190 -8.22 9.42 3.28
CA THR A 190 -9.40 9.97 3.96
C THR A 190 -10.33 8.85 4.43
N ARG A 191 -10.68 7.92 3.53
CA ARG A 191 -11.61 6.84 3.84
C ARG A 191 -11.06 5.90 4.91
N TYR A 192 -9.85 5.39 4.72
CA TYR A 192 -9.34 4.30 5.57
C TYR A 192 -8.65 4.77 6.85
N ALA A 193 -8.22 6.03 6.93
CA ALA A 193 -7.87 6.63 8.22
C ALA A 193 -9.10 7.00 9.07
N GLY A 194 -10.31 6.95 8.50
CA GLY A 194 -11.55 7.32 9.18
C GLY A 194 -11.77 8.83 9.27
N LEU A 195 -11.21 9.59 8.32
CA LEU A 195 -11.34 11.04 8.30
C LEU A 195 -12.59 11.47 7.52
N THR A 196 -13.21 12.56 7.94
CA THR A 196 -14.30 13.25 7.23
C THR A 196 -13.83 14.50 6.49
N ARG A 197 -12.63 15.02 6.85
CA ARG A 197 -11.94 16.10 6.17
C ARG A 197 -10.67 15.57 5.53
N PRO A 198 -10.48 15.74 4.19
CA PRO A 198 -9.22 15.40 3.54
C PRO A 198 -8.05 16.20 4.15
N PRO A 199 -6.92 15.56 4.45
CA PRO A 199 -5.74 16.24 4.95
C PRO A 199 -5.07 17.07 3.84
N VAL A 200 -4.32 18.11 4.21
CA VAL A 200 -3.36 18.75 3.31
C VAL A 200 -2.22 17.77 3.12
N PHE A 201 -2.09 17.21 1.91
CA PHE A 201 -1.07 16.24 1.58
C PHE A 201 0.01 16.85 0.70
N VAL A 202 1.26 16.79 1.16
CA VAL A 202 2.44 17.34 0.50
C VAL A 202 3.41 16.20 0.19
N PRO A 203 3.24 15.51 -0.95
CA PRO A 203 4.17 14.48 -1.38
C PRO A 203 5.45 15.09 -1.96
N SER A 204 6.56 14.36 -1.79
CA SER A 204 7.84 14.69 -2.40
C SER A 204 8.59 13.44 -2.87
N VAL A 205 9.54 13.66 -3.76
CA VAL A 205 10.49 12.66 -4.25
C VAL A 205 11.89 13.14 -3.94
N GLY A 206 12.71 12.25 -3.38
CA GLY A 206 14.14 12.44 -3.20
C GLY A 206 14.95 11.69 -4.24
N HIS A 207 16.21 12.13 -4.46
CA HIS A 207 17.14 11.48 -5.38
C HIS A 207 17.79 10.23 -4.76
N PHE A 208 16.96 9.30 -4.30
CA PHE A 208 17.32 7.95 -3.87
C PHE A 208 16.31 6.95 -4.43
N ALA A 209 16.75 5.70 -4.65
CA ALA A 209 15.94 4.73 -5.39
C ALA A 209 14.71 4.26 -4.60
N GLN A 210 14.90 3.78 -3.38
CA GLN A 210 13.88 3.14 -2.56
C GLN A 210 13.92 3.65 -1.12
N GLY A 211 12.79 3.53 -0.46
CA GLY A 211 12.58 4.00 0.90
C GLY A 211 11.60 5.16 0.94
N MET A 212 11.01 5.39 2.10
CA MET A 212 9.93 6.36 2.27
C MET A 212 9.77 6.75 3.73
N ILE A 213 9.46 8.03 3.95
CA ILE A 213 8.97 8.54 5.24
C ILE A 213 7.67 9.27 4.99
N VAL A 214 6.64 8.93 5.76
CA VAL A 214 5.41 9.70 5.89
C VAL A 214 5.43 10.36 7.26
N SER A 215 5.18 11.66 7.35
CA SER A 215 5.17 12.41 8.61
C SER A 215 3.90 13.22 8.78
N VAL A 216 3.36 13.21 10.00
CA VAL A 216 2.16 13.95 10.39
C VAL A 216 2.51 14.84 11.58
N PRO A 217 2.75 16.14 11.36
CA PRO A 217 2.88 17.11 12.46
C PRO A 217 1.54 17.28 13.18
N LEU A 218 1.57 17.29 14.51
CA LEU A 218 0.41 17.47 15.36
C LEU A 218 0.66 18.50 16.46
N HIS A 219 -0.36 19.31 16.74
CA HIS A 219 -0.48 20.03 18.01
C HIS A 219 -1.27 19.16 18.97
N LEU A 220 -0.68 18.75 20.11
CA LEU A 220 -1.34 17.89 21.09
C LEU A 220 -2.57 18.56 21.73
N ASP A 221 -2.64 19.90 21.69
CA ASP A 221 -3.80 20.66 22.16
C ASP A 221 -5.00 20.59 21.19
N LEU A 222 -4.80 20.13 19.97
CA LEU A 222 -5.85 19.90 18.96
C LEU A 222 -6.38 18.47 18.97
N LEU A 223 -5.88 17.62 19.85
CA LEU A 223 -6.44 16.29 20.05
C LEU A 223 -7.84 16.39 20.66
N ALA A 224 -8.71 15.41 20.37
CA ALA A 224 -10.09 15.38 20.82
C ALA A 224 -10.23 15.25 22.36
N GLN A 225 -9.17 14.80 23.01
CA GLN A 225 -9.04 14.73 24.47
C GLN A 225 -7.59 15.00 24.87
N PRO A 226 -7.36 15.50 26.11
CA PRO A 226 -6.01 15.74 26.60
C PRO A 226 -5.17 14.46 26.54
N ALA A 227 -4.01 14.53 25.85
CA ALA A 227 -3.08 13.42 25.72
C ALA A 227 -1.65 13.95 25.59
N THR A 228 -0.69 13.10 25.93
CA THR A 228 0.75 13.30 25.73
C THR A 228 1.23 12.57 24.47
N GLY A 229 2.45 12.85 24.05
CA GLY A 229 3.09 12.03 23.01
C GLY A 229 3.27 10.57 23.42
N GLY A 230 3.45 10.33 24.72
CA GLY A 230 3.48 8.99 25.30
C GLY A 230 2.15 8.25 25.12
N ASP A 231 1.01 8.93 25.34
CA ASP A 231 -0.33 8.34 25.12
C ASP A 231 -0.55 8.01 23.64
N VAL A 232 -0.16 8.92 22.74
CA VAL A 232 -0.24 8.69 21.29
C VAL A 232 0.59 7.46 20.89
N ARG A 233 1.82 7.34 21.44
CA ARG A 233 2.69 6.18 21.17
C ARG A 233 2.07 4.88 21.70
N ALA A 234 1.48 4.91 22.89
CA ALA A 234 0.82 3.75 23.50
C ALA A 234 -0.33 3.24 22.63
N VAL A 235 -1.19 4.14 22.12
CA VAL A 235 -2.28 3.76 21.21
C VAL A 235 -1.75 3.07 19.95
N LEU A 236 -0.68 3.59 19.34
CA LEU A 236 -0.07 2.94 18.19
C LEU A 236 0.51 1.57 18.54
N ALA A 237 1.21 1.46 19.69
CA ALA A 237 1.83 0.22 20.14
C ALA A 237 0.79 -0.87 20.42
N ASP A 238 -0.30 -0.52 21.10
CA ASP A 238 -1.41 -1.43 21.41
C ASP A 238 -2.12 -1.89 20.12
N PHE A 239 -2.35 -0.95 19.18
CA PHE A 239 -3.04 -1.26 17.93
C PHE A 239 -2.27 -2.27 17.06
N TYR A 240 -0.94 -2.15 17.01
CA TYR A 240 -0.08 -3.04 16.20
C TYR A 240 0.58 -4.15 17.03
N ALA A 241 0.15 -4.37 18.28
CA ALA A 241 0.65 -5.45 19.11
C ALA A 241 0.44 -6.79 18.40
N GLY A 242 1.52 -7.55 18.22
CA GLY A 242 1.48 -8.85 17.53
C GLY A 242 1.59 -8.79 16.00
N SER A 243 1.69 -7.61 15.39
CA SER A 243 2.04 -7.51 13.97
C SER A 243 3.52 -7.90 13.74
N ASP A 244 3.77 -8.75 12.76
CA ASP A 244 5.13 -9.11 12.32
C ASP A 244 5.71 -8.11 11.29
N ARG A 245 4.90 -7.13 10.84
CA ARG A 245 5.26 -6.18 9.76
C ARG A 245 5.26 -4.72 10.18
N ILE A 246 4.55 -4.38 11.23
CA ILE A 246 4.45 -3.01 11.72
C ILE A 246 4.88 -2.96 13.18
N GLY A 247 5.95 -2.23 13.45
CA GLY A 247 6.47 -2.02 14.79
C GLY A 247 6.45 -0.55 15.21
N VAL A 248 6.27 -0.29 16.51
CA VAL A 248 6.39 1.05 17.09
C VAL A 248 7.75 1.16 17.77
N ALA A 249 8.64 1.93 17.17
CA ALA A 249 10.01 2.10 17.63
C ALA A 249 10.18 3.37 18.49
N GLU A 250 11.31 3.48 19.18
CA GLU A 250 11.67 4.67 19.93
C GLU A 250 11.97 5.85 19.00
N ALA A 251 11.78 7.07 19.51
CA ALA A 251 12.13 8.29 18.79
C ALA A 251 13.64 8.37 18.53
N GLU A 252 14.01 8.81 17.33
CA GLU A 252 15.39 9.05 16.91
C GLU A 252 15.59 10.54 16.58
N PRO A 253 16.80 11.10 16.75
CA PRO A 253 17.07 12.49 16.41
C PRO A 253 16.92 12.81 14.91
N GLY A 254 17.04 11.82 14.05
CA GLY A 254 16.90 11.92 12.60
C GLY A 254 16.56 10.58 11.99
N LEU A 255 15.86 10.60 10.86
CA LEU A 255 15.43 9.39 10.15
C LEU A 255 15.95 9.42 8.71
N SER A 256 16.58 8.34 8.25
CA SER A 256 16.83 8.10 6.84
C SER A 256 15.67 7.33 6.22
N ALA A 257 15.22 7.76 5.04
CA ALA A 257 14.15 7.08 4.30
C ALA A 257 14.59 5.69 3.80
N GLU A 258 15.87 5.49 3.57
CA GLU A 258 16.43 4.28 2.96
C GLU A 258 16.66 3.13 3.95
N THR A 259 16.55 3.37 5.26
CA THR A 259 16.86 2.36 6.29
C THR A 259 16.08 1.04 6.12
N LEU A 260 14.83 1.11 5.66
CA LEU A 260 13.99 -0.07 5.43
C LEU A 260 13.85 -0.42 3.94
N ALA A 261 14.70 0.14 3.06
CA ALA A 261 14.69 -0.21 1.65
C ALA A 261 14.94 -1.72 1.45
N GLY A 262 14.17 -2.34 0.55
CA GLY A 262 14.23 -3.78 0.30
C GLY A 262 13.47 -4.65 1.30
N THR A 263 12.90 -4.08 2.38
CA THR A 263 12.15 -4.82 3.40
C THR A 263 10.64 -4.76 3.17
N ASP A 264 9.89 -5.62 3.87
CA ASP A 264 8.42 -5.58 3.94
C ASP A 264 7.93 -5.07 5.30
N LEU A 265 8.81 -4.37 6.03
CA LEU A 265 8.56 -3.83 7.35
C LEU A 265 8.13 -2.36 7.30
N MET A 266 7.45 -1.93 8.36
CA MET A 266 7.13 -0.53 8.64
C MET A 266 7.41 -0.21 10.10
N GLU A 267 8.09 0.89 10.34
CA GLU A 267 8.34 1.42 11.67
C GLU A 267 7.59 2.72 11.88
N LEU A 268 6.84 2.77 12.97
CA LEU A 268 6.11 3.96 13.42
C LEU A 268 6.86 4.59 14.61
N ARG A 269 6.92 5.91 14.66
CA ARG A 269 7.51 6.66 15.78
C ARG A 269 6.68 7.88 16.13
N VAL A 270 6.75 8.28 17.39
CA VAL A 270 6.19 9.52 17.92
C VAL A 270 7.33 10.35 18.49
N HIS A 271 7.63 11.48 17.86
CA HIS A 271 8.57 12.46 18.33
C HIS A 271 7.78 13.58 19.01
N ALA A 272 7.88 13.76 20.31
CA ALA A 272 7.09 14.73 21.04
C ALA A 272 7.93 15.74 21.81
N ASN A 273 7.44 16.97 21.90
CA ASN A 273 7.89 18.00 22.79
C ASN A 273 6.72 18.40 23.70
N GLU A 274 6.70 17.83 24.88
CA GLU A 274 5.58 18.01 25.83
C GLU A 274 5.44 19.46 26.32
N SER A 275 6.56 20.17 26.51
CA SER A 275 6.55 21.56 26.95
C SER A 275 5.94 22.51 25.91
N ARG A 276 6.00 22.14 24.64
CA ARG A 276 5.40 22.89 23.52
C ARG A 276 4.09 22.30 23.03
N ARG A 277 3.64 21.19 23.61
CA ARG A 277 2.45 20.49 23.20
C ARG A 277 2.45 20.16 21.69
N GLN A 278 3.59 19.65 21.18
CA GLN A 278 3.81 19.34 19.77
C GLN A 278 4.33 17.92 19.62
N ALA A 279 3.90 17.25 18.54
CA ALA A 279 4.43 15.97 18.14
C ALA A 279 4.58 15.88 16.62
N VAL A 280 5.45 14.99 16.16
CA VAL A 280 5.53 14.54 14.77
C VAL A 280 5.42 13.03 14.80
N LEU A 281 4.39 12.50 14.15
CA LEU A 281 4.26 11.07 13.91
C LEU A 281 4.98 10.72 12.62
N THR A 282 5.73 9.61 12.61
CA THR A 282 6.45 9.17 11.41
C THR A 282 6.20 7.70 11.13
N ALA A 283 5.99 7.37 9.86
CA ALA A 283 6.03 6.00 9.34
C ALA A 283 7.17 5.89 8.34
N ARG A 284 8.11 4.98 8.60
CA ARG A 284 9.23 4.65 7.72
C ARG A 284 8.99 3.26 7.12
N LEU A 285 9.07 3.13 5.81
CA LEU A 285 8.82 1.89 5.09
C LEU A 285 9.53 1.89 3.73
N ASP A 286 9.58 0.77 3.06
CA ASP A 286 9.97 0.72 1.64
C ASP A 286 8.75 0.98 0.75
N ASN A 287 8.84 1.95 -0.16
CA ASN A 287 7.80 2.29 -1.12
C ASN A 287 7.47 1.16 -2.12
N LEU A 288 8.39 0.24 -2.38
CA LEU A 288 8.19 -0.96 -3.20
C LEU A 288 7.96 -2.23 -2.38
N GLY A 289 8.38 -2.26 -1.11
CA GLY A 289 8.14 -3.33 -0.16
C GLY A 289 6.74 -3.28 0.44
N LYS A 290 6.65 -2.93 1.73
CA LYS A 290 5.35 -2.75 2.43
C LYS A 290 4.45 -1.73 1.75
N GLY A 291 5.03 -0.77 1.01
CA GLY A 291 4.28 0.24 0.25
C GLY A 291 3.66 -0.25 -1.06
N ALA A 292 4.04 -1.41 -1.62
CA ALA A 292 3.52 -1.89 -2.91
C ALA A 292 3.59 -3.41 -3.07
N SER A 293 4.69 -3.95 -3.65
CA SER A 293 4.79 -5.37 -4.03
C SER A 293 4.86 -6.30 -2.81
N GLY A 294 5.47 -5.88 -1.71
CA GLY A 294 5.48 -6.65 -0.46
C GLY A 294 4.07 -6.81 0.12
N ALA A 295 3.28 -5.73 0.14
CA ALA A 295 1.86 -5.79 0.51
C ALA A 295 1.05 -6.68 -0.45
N ALA A 296 1.33 -6.62 -1.76
CA ALA A 296 0.67 -7.48 -2.74
C ALA A 296 0.93 -8.96 -2.48
N ILE A 297 2.16 -9.36 -2.15
CA ILE A 297 2.50 -10.76 -1.81
C ILE A 297 1.75 -11.23 -0.57
N GLN A 298 1.64 -10.39 0.46
CA GLN A 298 0.86 -10.68 1.65
C GLN A 298 -0.62 -10.92 1.30
N ASN A 299 -1.20 -10.05 0.48
CA ASN A 299 -2.58 -10.17 0.01
C ASN A 299 -2.78 -11.43 -0.85
N ILE A 300 -1.85 -11.74 -1.76
CA ILE A 300 -1.89 -12.97 -2.58
C ILE A 300 -1.91 -14.20 -1.69
N ALA A 301 -1.03 -14.27 -0.69
CA ALA A 301 -0.97 -15.39 0.25
C ALA A 301 -2.31 -15.57 0.98
N LEU A 302 -2.87 -14.49 1.55
CA LEU A 302 -4.18 -14.51 2.21
C LEU A 302 -5.30 -14.95 1.27
N MET A 303 -5.37 -14.36 0.07
CA MET A 303 -6.39 -14.69 -0.93
C MET A 303 -6.31 -16.16 -1.38
N LEU A 304 -5.15 -16.76 -1.44
CA LEU A 304 -4.97 -18.15 -1.85
C LEU A 304 -4.98 -19.15 -0.67
N GLY A 305 -5.19 -18.67 0.56
CA GLY A 305 -5.16 -19.51 1.76
C GLY A 305 -3.79 -20.11 2.04
N LEU A 306 -2.72 -19.44 1.58
CA LEU A 306 -1.34 -19.85 1.80
C LEU A 306 -0.77 -19.20 3.07
N PRO A 307 0.21 -19.83 3.72
CA PRO A 307 0.96 -19.17 4.77
C PRO A 307 1.55 -17.86 4.26
N ALA A 308 1.33 -16.76 4.98
CA ALA A 308 2.00 -15.50 4.65
C ALA A 308 3.52 -15.71 4.78
N PRO A 309 4.33 -15.35 3.77
CA PRO A 309 5.77 -15.44 3.89
C PRO A 309 6.25 -14.49 4.98
N ALA A 310 7.31 -14.87 5.68
CA ALA A 310 7.96 -13.97 6.62
C ALA A 310 8.30 -12.63 5.90
N PRO A 311 8.16 -11.49 6.56
CA PRO A 311 8.54 -10.21 5.96
C PRO A 311 10.03 -10.25 5.61
N ARG A 312 10.40 -9.70 4.45
CA ARG A 312 11.81 -9.48 4.13
C ARG A 312 12.37 -8.47 5.13
N ALA A 313 13.47 -8.79 5.75
CA ALA A 313 14.08 -8.01 6.83
C ALA A 313 15.44 -7.42 6.42
N GLY A 314 15.66 -7.07 5.18
CA GLY A 314 16.88 -6.41 4.71
C GLY A 314 18.13 -7.29 4.71
#